data_6eae94424ee6e9665db24311272fd853
#
_entry.id   6eae94424ee6e9665db24311272fd853
#
_cell.length_a   1.000
_cell.length_b   1.000
_cell.length_c   1.000
_cell.angle_alpha   90.00
_cell.angle_beta   90.00
_cell.angle_gamma   90.00
#
_symmetry.space_group_name_H-M   'P 1'
#
loop_
_entity.id
_entity.type
_entity.pdbx_description
1 polymer ?
#
loop_
_entity_poly.entity_id
_entity_poly.type
_entity_poly.pdbx_seq_one_letter_code
_entity_poly.pdbx_strand_id
1 'polypeptide(L)'
;MASRLNPYFSFPGNAREAMEFYQRVFGGSLSTSTFGAMGTDDPALVDKIMHAMLETDRGFTLMGSDTAPGMEHDPGNNVSVSLSGDDADELRGYWEQLADGGTVTVPLEKQMWGDEFGMCVDRYGIGWMVNIGQPRD
;
A
#
# COMPACT_ATOMS: atom_id res chain seq x y z
N MET A 1 19.38 2.45 17.51
CA MET A 1 18.35 2.79 16.51
C MET A 1 17.03 2.16 16.87
N ALA A 2 15.97 2.88 16.67
CA ALA A 2 14.63 2.36 16.95
C ALA A 2 14.26 1.27 15.94
N SER A 3 13.56 0.26 16.42
CA SER A 3 12.97 -0.75 15.55
C SER A 3 11.76 -0.17 14.81
N ARG A 4 11.47 -0.69 13.64
CA ARG A 4 10.30 -0.28 12.84
C ARG A 4 9.52 -1.50 12.42
N LEU A 5 8.22 -1.31 12.25
CA LEU A 5 7.32 -2.31 11.70
C LEU A 5 6.64 -1.69 10.49
N ASN A 6 6.87 -2.23 9.31
CA ASN A 6 6.35 -1.67 8.08
C ASN A 6 5.72 -2.75 7.23
N PRO A 7 4.64 -2.44 6.50
CA PRO A 7 4.14 -3.38 5.50
C PRO A 7 5.16 -3.51 4.36
N TYR A 8 5.31 -4.72 3.88
CA TYR A 8 6.16 -5.04 2.73
C TYR A 8 5.33 -5.84 1.74
N PHE A 9 5.10 -5.28 0.56
CA PHE A 9 4.22 -5.87 -0.43
C PHE A 9 5.00 -6.63 -1.48
N SER A 10 4.48 -7.77 -1.92
CA SER A 10 5.03 -8.52 -3.05
C SER A 10 4.10 -8.39 -4.25
N PHE A 11 4.67 -8.14 -5.41
CA PHE A 11 3.91 -7.96 -6.65
C PHE A 11 4.40 -8.92 -7.71
N PRO A 12 3.51 -9.30 -8.66
CA PRO A 12 3.87 -10.30 -9.69
C PRO A 12 4.59 -9.72 -10.91
N GLY A 13 5.15 -8.52 -10.81
CA GLY A 13 5.87 -7.86 -11.89
C GLY A 13 5.49 -6.41 -12.10
N ASN A 14 4.54 -5.89 -11.30
CA ASN A 14 4.03 -4.52 -11.43
C ASN A 14 4.32 -3.67 -10.18
N ALA A 15 5.40 -3.97 -9.46
CA ALA A 15 5.73 -3.24 -8.22
C ALA A 15 5.94 -1.75 -8.45
N ARG A 16 6.63 -1.36 -9.53
CA ARG A 16 6.87 0.06 -9.85
C ARG A 16 5.56 0.81 -9.96
N GLU A 17 4.65 0.28 -10.77
CA GLU A 17 3.35 0.89 -11.00
C GLU A 17 2.55 1.00 -9.70
N ALA A 18 2.55 -0.06 -8.89
CA ALA A 18 1.84 -0.08 -7.63
C ALA A 18 2.42 0.94 -6.64
N MET A 19 3.73 1.00 -6.49
CA MET A 19 4.37 1.92 -5.55
C MET A 19 4.21 3.38 -5.99
N GLU A 20 4.22 3.64 -7.30
CA GLU A 20 3.92 4.97 -7.82
C GLU A 20 2.47 5.36 -7.54
N PHE A 21 1.55 4.41 -7.63
CA PHE A 21 0.15 4.62 -7.24
C PHE A 21 0.05 5.02 -5.76
N TYR A 22 0.73 4.31 -4.86
CA TYR A 22 0.71 4.67 -3.44
C TYR A 22 1.34 6.03 -3.18
N GLN A 23 2.37 6.41 -3.95
CA GLN A 23 2.94 7.74 -3.86
C GLN A 23 1.93 8.82 -4.24
N ARG A 24 1.10 8.57 -5.25
CA ARG A 24 0.03 9.51 -5.62
C ARG A 24 -1.03 9.61 -4.53
N VAL A 25 -1.32 8.49 -3.85
CA VAL A 25 -2.33 8.46 -2.77
C VAL A 25 -1.82 9.19 -1.54
N PHE A 26 -0.61 8.87 -1.09
CA PHE A 26 -0.11 9.30 0.21
C PHE A 26 0.91 10.44 0.14
N GLY A 27 1.43 10.74 -1.04
CA GLY A 27 2.52 11.69 -1.18
C GLY A 27 3.85 11.09 -0.74
N GLY A 28 4.84 11.94 -0.56
CA GLY A 28 6.14 11.54 -0.02
C GLY A 28 7.17 11.21 -1.08
N SER A 29 8.24 10.55 -0.64
CA SER A 29 9.40 10.23 -1.47
C SER A 29 9.46 8.73 -1.73
N LEU A 30 9.56 8.36 -3.00
CA LEU A 30 9.67 6.97 -3.43
C LEU A 30 11.09 6.70 -3.92
N SER A 31 11.75 5.71 -3.33
CA SER A 31 13.05 5.22 -3.80
C SER A 31 12.91 3.79 -4.29
N THR A 32 13.61 3.46 -5.36
CA THR A 32 13.53 2.12 -5.97
C THR A 32 14.92 1.63 -6.35
N SER A 33 15.10 0.30 -6.30
CA SER A 33 16.27 -0.39 -6.81
C SER A 33 15.79 -1.52 -7.71
N THR A 34 16.42 -1.66 -8.88
CA THR A 34 16.07 -2.73 -9.81
C THR A 34 16.96 -3.94 -9.61
N PHE A 35 16.52 -5.10 -10.13
CA PHE A 35 17.37 -6.28 -10.16
C PHE A 35 18.61 -6.05 -11.03
N GLY A 36 18.48 -5.27 -12.12
CA GLY A 36 19.60 -4.90 -12.98
C GLY A 36 20.68 -4.13 -12.24
N ALA A 37 20.30 -3.19 -11.39
CA ALA A 37 21.24 -2.42 -10.57
C ALA A 37 21.99 -3.30 -9.58
N MET A 38 21.46 -4.49 -9.25
CA MET A 38 22.08 -5.44 -8.31
C MET A 38 22.84 -6.54 -9.04
N GLY A 39 23.02 -6.44 -10.37
CA GLY A 39 23.89 -7.35 -11.11
C GLY A 39 23.21 -8.30 -12.06
N THR A 40 21.89 -8.35 -12.08
CA THR A 40 21.15 -9.21 -13.01
C THR A 40 21.21 -8.63 -14.43
N ASP A 41 21.51 -9.48 -15.42
CA ASP A 41 21.48 -9.09 -16.83
C ASP A 41 20.37 -9.78 -17.64
N ASP A 42 19.49 -10.52 -16.97
CA ASP A 42 18.33 -11.16 -17.58
C ASP A 42 17.35 -10.11 -18.07
N PRO A 43 17.05 -10.03 -19.39
CA PRO A 43 16.14 -9.00 -19.91
C PRO A 43 14.75 -9.04 -19.29
N ALA A 44 14.31 -10.20 -18.80
CA ALA A 44 12.99 -10.32 -18.16
C ALA A 44 12.95 -9.69 -16.78
N LEU A 45 14.10 -9.46 -16.13
CA LEU A 45 14.19 -9.00 -14.75
C LEU A 45 14.91 -7.67 -14.57
N VAL A 46 15.70 -7.26 -15.56
CA VAL A 46 16.62 -6.12 -15.40
C VAL A 46 15.91 -4.84 -14.96
N ASP A 47 14.68 -4.60 -15.41
CA ASP A 47 13.89 -3.42 -15.07
C ASP A 47 12.90 -3.65 -13.95
N LYS A 48 12.82 -4.86 -13.41
CA LYS A 48 11.89 -5.18 -12.32
C LYS A 48 12.44 -4.67 -10.99
N ILE A 49 11.54 -4.43 -10.05
CA ILE A 49 11.87 -3.80 -8.77
C ILE A 49 12.31 -4.87 -7.79
N MET A 50 13.56 -4.77 -7.35
CA MET A 50 14.08 -5.61 -6.27
C MET A 50 13.67 -5.08 -4.91
N HIS A 51 13.57 -3.75 -4.76
CA HIS A 51 13.16 -3.11 -3.53
C HIS A 51 12.65 -1.71 -3.82
N ALA A 52 11.54 -1.34 -3.19
CA ALA A 52 11.00 0.01 -3.24
C ALA A 52 10.60 0.44 -1.83
N MET A 53 10.78 1.72 -1.53
CA MET A 53 10.39 2.28 -0.25
C MET A 53 9.73 3.64 -0.47
N LEU A 54 8.54 3.79 0.07
CA LEU A 54 7.81 5.05 0.09
C LEU A 54 7.79 5.57 1.52
N GLU A 55 8.33 6.77 1.71
CA GLU A 55 8.30 7.45 3.00
C GLU A 55 7.48 8.74 2.85
N THR A 56 6.46 8.91 3.68
CA THR A 56 5.53 10.02 3.56
C THR A 56 5.74 11.05 4.66
N ASP A 57 5.22 12.25 4.44
CA ASP A 57 5.29 13.33 5.43
C ASP A 57 4.50 13.01 6.69
N ARG A 58 3.52 12.10 6.61
CA ARG A 58 2.76 11.63 7.77
C ARG A 58 3.49 10.57 8.59
N GLY A 59 4.67 10.16 8.17
CA GLY A 59 5.44 9.13 8.85
C GLY A 59 5.05 7.70 8.45
N PHE A 60 4.25 7.54 7.41
CA PHE A 60 3.95 6.21 6.87
C PHE A 60 5.14 5.72 6.06
N THR A 61 5.48 4.45 6.19
CA THR A 61 6.49 3.80 5.37
C THR A 61 5.90 2.55 4.75
N LEU A 62 5.90 2.50 3.42
CA LEU A 62 5.44 1.33 2.66
C LEU A 62 6.61 0.82 1.83
N MET A 63 6.79 -0.49 1.82
CA MET A 63 7.86 -1.13 1.05
C MET A 63 7.26 -2.14 0.10
N GLY A 64 7.99 -2.50 -0.93
CA GLY A 64 7.54 -3.53 -1.86
C GLY A 64 8.60 -3.94 -2.84
N SER A 65 8.33 -5.04 -3.51
CA SER A 65 9.19 -5.55 -4.57
C SER A 65 8.38 -6.44 -5.50
N ASP A 66 8.95 -6.68 -6.69
CA ASP A 66 8.46 -7.75 -7.53
C ASP A 66 8.90 -9.08 -6.95
N THR A 67 8.13 -10.14 -7.22
CA THR A 67 8.47 -11.49 -6.76
C THR A 67 9.84 -11.86 -7.31
N ALA A 68 10.72 -12.33 -6.43
CA ALA A 68 12.09 -12.67 -6.79
C ALA A 68 12.12 -13.86 -7.75
N PRO A 69 13.16 -13.97 -8.61
CA PRO A 69 13.29 -15.12 -9.48
C PRO A 69 13.26 -16.43 -8.72
N GLY A 70 12.48 -17.40 -9.22
CA GLY A 70 12.36 -18.72 -8.61
C GLY A 70 11.38 -18.79 -7.46
N MET A 71 10.75 -17.69 -7.06
CA MET A 71 9.73 -17.65 -6.03
C MET A 71 8.34 -17.51 -6.64
N GLU A 72 7.35 -18.15 -6.04
CA GLU A 72 5.97 -18.00 -6.45
C GLU A 72 5.34 -16.76 -5.83
N HIS A 73 4.49 -16.08 -6.60
CA HIS A 73 3.66 -15.01 -6.06
C HIS A 73 2.39 -15.64 -5.47
N ASP A 74 2.29 -15.61 -4.15
CA ASP A 74 1.14 -16.15 -3.42
C ASP A 74 0.64 -15.08 -2.45
N PRO A 75 -0.27 -14.20 -2.89
CA PRO A 75 -0.64 -13.02 -2.10
C PRO A 75 -1.47 -13.32 -0.85
N GLY A 76 -2.26 -14.38 -0.84
CA GLY A 76 -3.15 -14.64 0.30
C GLY A 76 -4.21 -13.56 0.47
N ASN A 77 -4.90 -13.57 1.63
CA ASN A 77 -5.96 -12.58 1.88
C ASN A 77 -6.22 -12.33 3.37
N ASN A 78 -5.30 -12.72 4.25
CA ASN A 78 -5.53 -12.64 5.69
C ASN A 78 -4.86 -11.44 6.37
N VAL A 79 -4.28 -10.52 5.59
CA VAL A 79 -3.66 -9.30 6.12
C VAL A 79 -4.22 -8.09 5.39
N SER A 80 -4.59 -7.07 6.15
CA SER A 80 -5.00 -5.78 5.58
C SER A 80 -4.18 -4.68 6.23
N VAL A 81 -3.94 -3.60 5.49
CA VAL A 81 -3.30 -2.42 6.03
C VAL A 81 -4.39 -1.48 6.53
N SER A 82 -4.28 -1.04 7.77
CA SER A 82 -5.30 -0.21 8.41
C SER A 82 -4.85 1.24 8.48
N LEU A 83 -5.71 2.14 8.02
CA LEU A 83 -5.56 3.58 8.15
C LEU A 83 -6.63 4.06 9.12
N SER A 84 -6.23 4.75 10.17
CA SER A 84 -7.19 5.20 11.18
C SER A 84 -6.80 6.56 11.74
N GLY A 85 -7.78 7.27 12.26
CA GLY A 85 -7.58 8.58 12.85
C GLY A 85 -8.88 9.36 12.89
N ASP A 86 -8.79 10.66 13.17
CA ASP A 86 -9.95 11.55 13.22
C ASP A 86 -9.92 12.64 12.15
N ASP A 87 -8.92 12.67 11.29
CA ASP A 87 -8.90 13.59 10.13
C ASP A 87 -9.73 12.97 9.01
N ALA A 88 -11.03 13.26 9.05
CA ALA A 88 -12.01 12.66 8.14
C ALA A 88 -11.70 12.97 6.67
N ASP A 89 -11.36 14.22 6.37
CA ASP A 89 -11.12 14.61 4.97
C ASP A 89 -9.91 13.89 4.39
N GLU A 90 -8.83 13.80 5.15
CA GLU A 90 -7.62 13.09 4.73
C GLU A 90 -7.92 11.60 4.51
N LEU A 91 -8.58 10.96 5.46
CA LEU A 91 -8.86 9.53 5.38
C LEU A 91 -9.84 9.18 4.26
N ARG A 92 -10.86 10.02 4.04
CA ARG A 92 -11.77 9.83 2.90
C ARG A 92 -11.04 10.00 1.57
N GLY A 93 -10.09 10.95 1.50
CA GLY A 93 -9.26 11.13 0.30
C GLY A 93 -8.44 9.89 -0.02
N TYR A 94 -7.82 9.30 0.98
CA TYR A 94 -7.09 8.04 0.79
C TYR A 94 -8.03 6.92 0.34
N TRP A 95 -9.17 6.80 1.00
CA TRP A 95 -10.17 5.78 0.66
C TRP A 95 -10.60 5.86 -0.80
N GLU A 96 -10.97 7.06 -1.25
CA GLU A 96 -11.44 7.24 -2.63
C GLU A 96 -10.38 6.82 -3.64
N GLN A 97 -9.14 7.18 -3.40
CA GLN A 97 -8.05 6.83 -4.32
C GLN A 97 -7.69 5.35 -4.27
N LEU A 98 -7.67 4.75 -3.07
CA LEU A 98 -7.34 3.33 -2.92
C LEU A 98 -8.43 2.44 -3.50
N ALA A 99 -9.69 2.82 -3.34
CA ALA A 99 -10.82 2.05 -3.86
C ALA A 99 -10.98 2.17 -5.36
N ASP A 100 -10.47 3.25 -5.96
CA ASP A 100 -10.60 3.49 -7.40
C ASP A 100 -9.87 2.41 -8.19
N GLY A 101 -10.59 1.71 -9.06
CA GLY A 101 -10.05 0.60 -9.85
C GLY A 101 -9.92 -0.70 -9.07
N GLY A 102 -10.26 -0.70 -7.79
CA GLY A 102 -10.26 -1.88 -6.94
C GLY A 102 -11.65 -2.40 -6.64
N THR A 103 -11.79 -3.10 -5.53
CA THR A 103 -13.07 -3.69 -5.09
C THR A 103 -13.37 -3.25 -3.67
N VAL A 104 -14.52 -2.62 -3.47
CA VAL A 104 -15.00 -2.28 -2.12
C VAL A 104 -15.68 -3.52 -1.54
N THR A 105 -15.14 -4.03 -0.43
CA THR A 105 -15.72 -5.19 0.25
C THR A 105 -16.66 -4.78 1.38
N VAL A 106 -16.36 -3.65 2.05
CA VAL A 106 -17.25 -3.04 3.04
C VAL A 106 -17.27 -1.54 2.74
N PRO A 107 -18.43 -0.98 2.33
CA PRO A 107 -18.49 0.46 2.03
C PRO A 107 -18.12 1.31 3.24
N LEU A 108 -17.49 2.45 3.01
CA LEU A 108 -17.12 3.38 4.07
C LEU A 108 -18.36 4.09 4.57
N GLU A 109 -18.88 3.65 5.69
CA GLU A 109 -20.13 4.14 6.28
C GLU A 109 -20.02 4.20 7.79
N LYS A 110 -20.87 5.04 8.39
CA LYS A 110 -20.96 5.15 9.83
C LYS A 110 -21.48 3.85 10.44
N GLN A 111 -20.82 3.38 11.49
CA GLN A 111 -21.11 2.13 12.15
C GLN A 111 -21.83 2.36 13.49
N MET A 112 -22.32 1.26 14.09
CA MET A 112 -23.04 1.31 15.37
C MET A 112 -22.21 1.93 16.49
N TRP A 113 -20.88 1.76 16.45
CA TRP A 113 -20.00 2.30 17.48
C TRP A 113 -19.63 3.78 17.25
N GLY A 114 -20.16 4.41 16.20
CA GLY A 114 -20.02 5.84 15.96
C GLY A 114 -18.96 6.25 14.95
N ASP A 115 -18.01 5.38 14.67
CA ASP A 115 -16.98 5.65 13.69
C ASP A 115 -17.44 5.31 12.27
N GLU A 116 -16.79 5.88 11.26
CA GLU A 116 -16.95 5.42 9.89
C GLU A 116 -15.91 4.35 9.61
N PHE A 117 -16.30 3.28 8.94
CA PHE A 117 -15.42 2.15 8.66
C PHE A 117 -15.69 1.59 7.27
N GLY A 118 -14.63 1.24 6.56
CA GLY A 118 -14.72 0.58 5.27
C GLY A 118 -13.54 -0.32 5.01
N MET A 119 -13.72 -1.25 4.08
CA MET A 119 -12.67 -2.16 3.61
C MET A 119 -12.69 -2.23 2.11
N CYS A 120 -11.52 -2.30 1.49
CA CYS A 120 -11.40 -2.47 0.05
C CYS A 120 -10.14 -3.27 -0.27
N VAL A 121 -10.10 -3.77 -1.50
CA VAL A 121 -8.89 -4.34 -2.09
C VAL A 121 -8.54 -3.42 -3.25
N ASP A 122 -7.33 -2.88 -3.27
CA ASP A 122 -6.95 -1.95 -4.33
C ASP A 122 -6.71 -2.68 -5.65
N ARG A 123 -6.44 -1.91 -6.72
CA ARG A 123 -6.25 -2.49 -8.06
C ARG A 123 -5.03 -3.41 -8.16
N TYR A 124 -4.15 -3.37 -7.16
CA TYR A 124 -2.95 -4.22 -7.12
C TYR A 124 -3.09 -5.40 -6.17
N GLY A 125 -4.28 -5.58 -5.59
CA GLY A 125 -4.58 -6.75 -4.75
C GLY A 125 -4.28 -6.58 -3.27
N ILE A 126 -3.93 -5.39 -2.82
CA ILE A 126 -3.64 -5.14 -1.42
C ILE A 126 -4.92 -4.75 -0.69
N GLY A 127 -5.18 -5.40 0.45
CA GLY A 127 -6.33 -5.09 1.30
C GLY A 127 -6.08 -3.90 2.19
N TRP A 128 -7.05 -2.99 2.25
CA TRP A 128 -7.01 -1.78 3.06
C TRP A 128 -8.25 -1.67 3.92
N MET A 129 -8.08 -1.14 5.12
CA MET A 129 -9.18 -0.78 6.02
C MET A 129 -9.02 0.70 6.35
N VAL A 130 -10.15 1.40 6.43
CA VAL A 130 -10.15 2.80 6.87
C VAL A 130 -11.14 2.93 8.02
N ASN A 131 -10.70 3.51 9.12
CA ASN A 131 -11.55 3.82 10.26
C ASN A 131 -11.39 5.29 10.62
N ILE A 132 -12.49 6.03 10.53
CA ILE A 132 -12.53 7.45 10.87
C ILE A 132 -13.23 7.59 12.22
N GLY A 133 -12.44 7.94 13.24
CA GLY A 133 -12.96 8.12 14.58
C GLY A 133 -13.61 9.48 14.76
N GLN A 134 -14.37 9.62 15.85
CA GLN A 134 -14.95 10.89 16.21
C GLN A 134 -13.85 11.82 16.76
N PRO A 135 -13.90 13.12 16.45
CA PRO A 135 -12.94 14.05 17.04
C PRO A 135 -13.04 14.01 18.57
N ARG A 136 -11.88 14.05 19.23
CA ARG A 136 -11.83 14.09 20.69
C ARG A 136 -11.74 15.53 21.15
N ASP A 137 -12.52 15.86 22.13
CA ASP A 137 -12.51 17.19 22.74
C ASP A 137 -11.30 17.37 23.67
#